data_2f1db0ff34d12b8ba05fff97f3177518
#
_entry.id   2f1db0ff34d12b8ba05fff97f3177518
#
_cell.length_a   1.000
_cell.length_b   1.000
_cell.length_c   1.000
_cell.angle_alpha   90.00
_cell.angle_beta   90.00
_cell.angle_gamma   90.00
#
_symmetry.space_group_name_H-M   'P 1'
#
loop_
_entity.id
_entity.type
_entity.pdbx_description
1 polymer ?
#
loop_
_entity_poly.entity_id
_entity_poly.type
_entity_poly.pdbx_seq_one_letter_code
_entity_poly.pdbx_strand_id
1 'polypeptide(L)'
;MMKQHRADLREHLSGSRSNILSWRDRLQIAIEAAQGLEYLHYGCSPPIIHRDVKSTNILLNEKFEAKLSDFGISRSFPTEDGTHITTNVAGTPGYLDPEYYASKRLNKESDVYSFGIVLLEIITSQPVFSRTHERSCISEWFSFMLQKGDIYSIVDPRLEGKFNTNSVWKAVEIANACVSPIAIKRLSMSQVVVDLKECLATELARTNLRHETELRNSIAMLQPSVR
;
A
#
# COMPACT_ATOMS: atom_id res chain seq x y z
N MET A 1 26.79 -16.46 11.57
CA MET A 1 25.57 -15.63 11.71
C MET A 1 25.26 -15.05 10.34
N MET A 2 24.40 -15.71 9.56
CA MET A 2 24.02 -15.26 8.21
C MET A 2 23.23 -13.96 8.35
N LYS A 3 23.71 -12.88 7.74
CA LYS A 3 22.93 -11.66 7.55
C LYS A 3 21.76 -12.03 6.61
N GLN A 4 20.55 -12.21 7.17
CA GLN A 4 19.34 -12.20 6.38
C GLN A 4 19.28 -10.84 5.67
N HIS A 5 19.48 -10.81 4.36
CA HIS A 5 19.22 -9.65 3.55
C HIS A 5 17.70 -9.41 3.57
N ARG A 6 17.26 -8.55 4.46
CA ARG A 6 15.91 -8.01 4.46
C ARG A 6 15.93 -6.85 3.48
N ALA A 7 15.40 -7.06 2.27
CA ALA A 7 15.16 -5.98 1.33
C ALA A 7 13.92 -5.21 1.78
N ASP A 8 13.92 -3.91 1.59
CA ASP A 8 12.74 -3.10 1.83
C ASP A 8 11.74 -3.14 0.65
N LEU A 9 10.51 -2.71 0.87
CA LEU A 9 9.47 -2.71 -0.16
C LEU A 9 9.87 -1.86 -1.38
N ARG A 10 10.56 -0.74 -1.18
CA ARG A 10 10.97 0.14 -2.28
C ARG A 10 11.96 -0.55 -3.23
N GLU A 11 12.90 -1.32 -2.70
CA GLU A 11 13.83 -2.11 -3.52
C GLU A 11 13.06 -3.09 -4.41
N HIS A 12 12.06 -3.79 -3.87
CA HIS A 12 11.22 -4.71 -4.64
C HIS A 12 10.36 -4.02 -5.69
N LEU A 13 9.80 -2.84 -5.40
CA LEU A 13 9.00 -2.07 -6.35
C LEU A 13 9.85 -1.46 -7.47
N SER A 14 11.08 -1.05 -7.18
CA SER A 14 12.01 -0.44 -8.16
C SER A 14 12.83 -1.45 -8.96
N GLY A 15 12.83 -2.73 -8.58
CA GLY A 15 13.66 -3.79 -9.13
C GLY A 15 13.45 -4.11 -10.62
N SER A 16 14.42 -4.82 -11.19
CA SER A 16 14.39 -5.25 -12.59
C SER A 16 13.28 -6.29 -12.84
N ARG A 17 12.92 -6.50 -14.13
CA ARG A 17 11.84 -7.42 -14.57
C ARG A 17 11.90 -8.85 -14.04
N SER A 18 13.01 -9.30 -13.48
CA SER A 18 13.19 -10.69 -13.04
C SER A 18 12.45 -11.05 -11.72
N ASN A 19 12.08 -10.07 -10.90
CA ASN A 19 11.43 -10.28 -9.58
C ASN A 19 10.28 -9.31 -9.35
N ILE A 20 9.33 -9.23 -10.27
CA ILE A 20 8.15 -8.34 -10.12
C ILE A 20 7.17 -8.99 -9.16
N LEU A 21 6.83 -8.27 -8.08
CA LEU A 21 5.74 -8.65 -7.17
C LEU A 21 4.41 -8.71 -7.95
N SER A 22 3.72 -9.85 -7.89
CA SER A 22 2.39 -9.99 -8.46
C SER A 22 1.40 -9.06 -7.74
N TRP A 23 0.24 -8.77 -8.36
CA TRP A 23 -0.80 -7.97 -7.72
C TRP A 23 -1.26 -8.57 -6.38
N ARG A 24 -1.40 -9.90 -6.32
CA ARG A 24 -1.69 -10.63 -5.09
C ARG A 24 -0.64 -10.36 -3.99
N ASP A 25 0.66 -10.47 -4.32
CA ASP A 25 1.73 -10.26 -3.34
C ASP A 25 1.74 -8.82 -2.85
N ARG A 26 1.51 -7.85 -3.75
CA ARG A 26 1.38 -6.43 -3.42
C ARG A 26 0.25 -6.15 -2.46
N LEU A 27 -0.92 -6.76 -2.67
CA LEU A 27 -2.06 -6.64 -1.76
C LEU A 27 -1.76 -7.26 -0.39
N GLN A 28 -1.11 -8.44 -0.36
CA GLN A 28 -0.74 -9.09 0.89
C GLN A 28 0.23 -8.22 1.71
N ILE A 29 1.25 -7.66 1.08
CA ILE A 29 2.21 -6.73 1.70
C ILE A 29 1.48 -5.48 2.24
N ALA A 30 0.56 -4.91 1.46
CA ALA A 30 -0.22 -3.75 1.87
C ALA A 30 -1.09 -4.06 3.11
N ILE A 31 -1.75 -5.22 3.13
CA ILE A 31 -2.57 -5.68 4.26
C ILE A 31 -1.72 -5.82 5.53
N GLU A 32 -0.57 -6.48 5.44
CA GLU A 32 0.30 -6.72 6.60
C GLU A 32 0.89 -5.42 7.15
N ALA A 33 1.30 -4.50 6.30
CA ALA A 33 1.75 -3.17 6.71
C ALA A 33 0.61 -2.37 7.37
N ALA A 34 -0.62 -2.42 6.80
CA ALA A 34 -1.79 -1.77 7.36
C ALA A 34 -2.19 -2.36 8.73
N GLN A 35 -2.11 -3.68 8.90
CA GLN A 35 -2.34 -4.35 10.18
C GLN A 35 -1.32 -3.94 11.24
N GLY A 36 -0.05 -3.75 10.85
CA GLY A 36 0.97 -3.21 11.74
C GLY A 36 0.60 -1.82 12.26
N LEU A 37 0.13 -0.92 11.39
CA LEU A 37 -0.33 0.42 11.77
C LEU A 37 -1.62 0.38 12.59
N GLU A 38 -2.57 -0.49 12.23
CA GLU A 38 -3.79 -0.73 13.00
C GLU A 38 -3.46 -1.12 14.44
N TYR A 39 -2.51 -2.04 14.63
CA TYR A 39 -2.06 -2.46 15.96
C TYR A 39 -1.45 -1.30 16.75
N LEU A 40 -0.62 -0.46 16.13
CA LEU A 40 -0.05 0.72 16.78
C LEU A 40 -1.14 1.71 17.22
N HIS A 41 -2.16 1.93 16.38
CA HIS A 41 -3.20 2.91 16.60
C HIS A 41 -4.28 2.47 17.60
N TYR A 42 -4.56 1.16 17.68
CA TYR A 42 -5.72 0.63 18.42
C TYR A 42 -5.39 -0.54 19.34
N GLY A 43 -4.29 -1.25 19.10
CA GLY A 43 -3.86 -2.39 19.91
C GLY A 43 -2.86 -2.02 21.01
N CYS A 44 -2.18 -0.89 20.88
CA CYS A 44 -1.25 -0.40 21.91
C CYS A 44 -1.98 0.50 22.92
N SER A 45 -1.54 0.43 24.19
CA SER A 45 -1.99 1.33 25.25
C SER A 45 -0.75 1.91 25.96
N PRO A 46 -0.48 3.23 25.84
CA PRO A 46 -1.18 4.19 25.00
C PRO A 46 -0.98 3.94 23.50
N PRO A 47 -1.88 4.44 22.63
CA PRO A 47 -1.74 4.36 21.18
C PRO A 47 -0.44 5.01 20.69
N ILE A 48 0.12 4.47 19.60
CA ILE A 48 1.39 4.92 19.03
C ILE A 48 1.15 5.42 17.60
N ILE A 49 1.71 6.59 17.27
CA ILE A 49 1.85 7.09 15.90
C ILE A 49 3.26 6.77 15.42
N HIS A 50 3.38 6.12 14.28
CA HIS A 50 4.66 5.74 13.70
C HIS A 50 5.46 6.96 13.22
N ARG A 51 4.77 7.91 12.53
CA ARG A 51 5.29 9.22 12.10
C ARG A 51 6.29 9.19 10.92
N ASP A 52 6.83 8.03 10.56
CA ASP A 52 7.72 7.88 9.38
C ASP A 52 7.35 6.65 8.54
N VAL A 53 6.07 6.51 8.22
CA VAL A 53 5.57 5.44 7.33
C VAL A 53 6.03 5.73 5.91
N LYS A 54 6.82 4.80 5.34
CA LYS A 54 7.35 4.88 3.97
C LYS A 54 7.76 3.50 3.47
N SER A 55 7.88 3.31 2.18
CA SER A 55 8.22 2.02 1.57
C SER A 55 9.57 1.45 2.03
N THR A 56 10.55 2.29 2.36
CA THR A 56 11.85 1.85 2.92
C THR A 56 11.78 1.38 4.38
N ASN A 57 10.71 1.73 5.12
CA ASN A 57 10.48 1.28 6.49
C ASN A 57 9.51 0.08 6.56
N ILE A 58 9.16 -0.51 5.42
CA ILE A 58 8.44 -1.78 5.32
C ILE A 58 9.42 -2.83 4.84
N LEU A 59 9.86 -3.69 5.75
CA LEU A 59 10.84 -4.74 5.49
C LEU A 59 10.13 -6.02 5.07
N LEU A 60 10.66 -6.67 4.04
CA LEU A 60 10.14 -7.95 3.53
C LEU A 60 11.13 -9.07 3.86
N ASN A 61 10.59 -10.23 4.26
CA ASN A 61 11.38 -11.45 4.39
C ASN A 61 11.37 -12.25 3.06
N GLU A 62 12.02 -13.41 3.06
CA GLU A 62 12.10 -14.30 1.89
C GLU A 62 10.73 -14.82 1.39
N LYS A 63 9.70 -14.76 2.22
CA LYS A 63 8.31 -15.12 1.88
C LYS A 63 7.45 -13.93 1.51
N PHE A 64 8.05 -12.72 1.38
CA PHE A 64 7.37 -11.45 1.19
C PHE A 64 6.42 -11.05 2.32
N GLU A 65 6.61 -11.59 3.54
CA GLU A 65 5.88 -11.12 4.71
C GLU A 65 6.42 -9.75 5.14
N ALA A 66 5.52 -8.77 5.31
CA ALA A 66 5.86 -7.40 5.59
C ALA A 66 5.89 -7.09 7.09
N LYS A 67 6.85 -6.25 7.50
CA LYS A 67 6.93 -5.72 8.87
C LYS A 67 7.32 -4.25 8.85
N LEU A 68 6.64 -3.46 9.67
CA LEU A 68 7.03 -2.08 9.93
C LEU A 68 8.34 -2.05 10.72
N SER A 69 9.16 -1.04 10.43
CA SER A 69 10.47 -0.81 11.05
C SER A 69 10.72 0.68 11.25
N ASP A 70 11.79 1.00 11.97
CA ASP A 70 12.26 2.38 12.24
C ASP A 70 11.27 3.23 13.07
N PHE A 71 11.18 2.91 14.35
CA PHE A 71 10.37 3.63 15.33
C PHE A 71 11.12 4.81 15.98
N GLY A 72 12.21 5.27 15.39
CA GLY A 72 13.10 6.29 15.97
C GLY A 72 12.45 7.64 16.25
N ILE A 73 11.39 7.99 15.51
CA ILE A 73 10.63 9.24 15.70
C ILE A 73 9.17 9.03 16.08
N SER A 74 8.77 7.81 16.38
CA SER A 74 7.42 7.48 16.82
C SER A 74 7.02 8.20 18.10
N ARG A 75 5.72 8.40 18.30
CA ARG A 75 5.15 9.07 19.48
C ARG A 75 3.95 8.30 20.01
N SER A 76 3.91 8.11 21.33
CA SER A 76 2.71 7.64 22.01
C SER A 76 1.81 8.82 22.40
N PHE A 77 0.52 8.61 22.36
CA PHE A 77 -0.45 9.57 22.88
C PHE A 77 -0.32 9.66 24.40
N PRO A 78 -0.28 10.88 24.96
CA PRO A 78 -0.16 11.05 26.42
C PRO A 78 -1.42 10.62 27.18
N THR A 79 -2.60 10.59 26.53
CA THR A 79 -3.90 10.19 27.09
C THR A 79 -4.72 9.48 26.03
N GLU A 80 -5.62 8.56 26.43
CA GLU A 80 -6.54 7.86 25.52
C GLU A 80 -7.51 8.80 24.79
N ASP A 81 -7.86 9.92 25.41
CA ASP A 81 -8.79 10.94 24.87
C ASP A 81 -8.09 12.01 24.01
N GLY A 82 -6.77 11.93 23.84
CA GLY A 82 -6.01 12.89 23.05
C GLY A 82 -6.34 12.79 21.55
N THR A 83 -6.74 13.90 20.92
CA THR A 83 -7.02 13.96 19.47
C THR A 83 -5.78 14.22 18.63
N HIS A 84 -4.73 14.79 19.20
CA HIS A 84 -3.47 15.13 18.56
C HIS A 84 -2.35 15.42 19.54
N ILE A 85 -1.11 15.41 19.04
CA ILE A 85 0.09 15.82 19.77
C ILE A 85 0.66 17.05 19.06
N THR A 86 0.82 18.16 19.77
CA THR A 86 1.55 19.32 19.23
C THR A 86 3.05 19.05 19.32
N THR A 87 3.74 19.03 18.17
CA THR A 87 5.16 18.71 18.10
C THR A 87 5.83 19.36 16.89
N ASN A 88 7.16 19.49 16.93
CA ASN A 88 7.91 19.88 15.74
C ASN A 88 7.67 18.88 14.61
N VAL A 89 7.50 19.38 13.38
CA VAL A 89 7.30 18.55 12.21
C VAL A 89 8.52 17.66 11.99
N ALA A 90 8.27 16.38 11.83
CA ALA A 90 9.27 15.38 11.46
C ALA A 90 8.61 14.28 10.63
N GLY A 91 9.41 13.62 9.78
CA GLY A 91 8.99 12.61 8.83
C GLY A 91 9.74 12.77 7.51
N THR A 92 9.47 11.91 6.55
CA THR A 92 10.15 11.91 5.24
C THR A 92 9.39 12.75 4.22
N PRO A 93 10.04 13.71 3.51
CA PRO A 93 9.40 14.47 2.45
C PRO A 93 8.71 13.58 1.41
N GLY A 94 7.52 13.99 0.96
CA GLY A 94 6.68 13.24 0.03
C GLY A 94 5.72 12.24 0.68
N TYR A 95 6.02 11.77 1.90
CA TYR A 95 5.10 10.97 2.74
C TYR A 95 4.45 11.82 3.83
N LEU A 96 4.97 13.02 4.08
CA LEU A 96 4.54 13.88 5.16
C LEU A 96 3.12 14.41 4.90
N ASP A 97 2.23 14.21 5.87
CA ASP A 97 0.87 14.73 5.85
C ASP A 97 0.86 16.26 5.76
N PRO A 98 0.22 16.84 4.73
CA PRO A 98 0.17 18.30 4.56
C PRO A 98 -0.56 19.02 5.68
N GLU A 99 -1.61 18.41 6.29
CA GLU A 99 -2.32 19.00 7.42
C GLU A 99 -1.46 19.00 8.68
N TYR A 100 -0.74 17.90 8.95
CA TYR A 100 0.23 17.87 10.04
C TYR A 100 1.37 18.87 9.81
N TYR A 101 1.88 18.99 8.58
CA TYR A 101 2.92 19.95 8.24
C TYR A 101 2.49 21.40 8.56
N ALA A 102 1.27 21.75 8.19
CA ALA A 102 0.73 23.11 8.38
C ALA A 102 0.33 23.40 9.84
N SER A 103 -0.35 22.43 10.48
CA SER A 103 -0.95 22.63 11.82
C SER A 103 -0.01 22.31 12.98
N LYS A 104 1.06 21.52 12.74
CA LYS A 104 1.93 20.90 13.76
C LYS A 104 1.18 19.96 14.72
N ARG A 105 -0.02 19.54 14.36
CA ARG A 105 -0.86 18.60 15.12
C ARG A 105 -0.71 17.20 14.53
N LEU A 106 0.07 16.37 15.21
CA LEU A 106 0.29 14.97 14.85
C LEU A 106 -0.87 14.11 15.38
N ASN A 107 -1.46 13.29 14.54
CA ASN A 107 -2.55 12.38 14.87
C ASN A 107 -2.40 11.04 14.11
N LYS A 108 -3.32 10.08 14.35
CA LYS A 108 -3.32 8.78 13.67
C LYS A 108 -3.54 8.94 12.17
N GLU A 109 -4.32 9.91 11.75
CA GLU A 109 -4.64 10.23 10.37
C GLU A 109 -3.40 10.68 9.58
N SER A 110 -2.35 11.15 10.27
CA SER A 110 -1.06 11.47 9.63
C SER A 110 -0.33 10.22 9.13
N ASP A 111 -0.37 9.11 9.90
CA ASP A 111 0.14 7.81 9.43
C ASP A 111 -0.70 7.23 8.27
N VAL A 112 -2.03 7.46 8.31
CA VAL A 112 -2.93 7.04 7.22
C VAL A 112 -2.57 7.72 5.91
N TYR A 113 -2.29 9.04 5.94
CA TYR A 113 -1.82 9.76 4.74
C TYR A 113 -0.52 9.16 4.20
N SER A 114 0.47 8.97 5.06
CA SER A 114 1.76 8.38 4.69
C SER A 114 1.60 6.96 4.13
N PHE A 115 0.72 6.15 4.72
CA PHE A 115 0.36 4.83 4.20
C PHE A 115 -0.33 4.93 2.83
N GLY A 116 -1.18 5.93 2.61
CA GLY A 116 -1.79 6.21 1.31
C GLY A 116 -0.73 6.42 0.21
N ILE A 117 0.35 7.17 0.51
CA ILE A 117 1.47 7.35 -0.40
C ILE A 117 2.18 6.00 -0.67
N VAL A 118 2.40 5.17 0.35
CA VAL A 118 2.95 3.81 0.17
C VAL A 118 2.04 2.96 -0.72
N LEU A 119 0.72 3.05 -0.54
CA LEU A 119 -0.22 2.30 -1.36
C LEU A 119 -0.19 2.76 -2.83
N LEU A 120 0.02 4.06 -3.09
CA LEU A 120 0.29 4.56 -4.44
C LEU A 120 1.58 3.97 -5.04
N GLU A 121 2.67 3.88 -4.26
CA GLU A 121 3.90 3.20 -4.72
C GLU A 121 3.63 1.72 -5.04
N ILE A 122 2.87 1.01 -4.21
CA ILE A 122 2.50 -0.40 -4.42
C ILE A 122 1.70 -0.59 -5.72
N ILE A 123 0.73 0.29 -6.00
CA ILE A 123 -0.11 0.20 -7.20
C ILE A 123 0.68 0.53 -8.46
N THR A 124 1.46 1.61 -8.42
CA THR A 124 2.04 2.23 -9.61
C THR A 124 3.50 1.87 -9.86
N SER A 125 4.20 1.45 -8.80
CA SER A 125 5.69 1.35 -8.75
C SER A 125 6.43 2.64 -9.14
N GLN A 126 5.73 3.78 -9.11
CA GLN A 126 6.35 5.09 -9.33
C GLN A 126 7.06 5.57 -8.07
N PRO A 127 8.20 6.26 -8.22
CA PRO A 127 8.85 6.89 -7.07
C PRO A 127 8.00 8.06 -6.55
N VAL A 128 8.09 8.34 -5.25
CA VAL A 128 7.35 9.44 -4.60
C VAL A 128 7.60 10.80 -5.25
N PHE A 129 8.83 11.03 -5.74
CA PHE A 129 9.19 12.20 -6.55
C PHE A 129 9.67 11.76 -7.93
N SER A 130 9.03 12.27 -8.99
CA SER A 130 9.48 12.04 -10.36
C SER A 130 10.79 12.78 -10.63
N ARG A 131 11.70 12.13 -11.38
CA ARG A 131 12.92 12.78 -11.90
C ARG A 131 12.67 13.50 -13.22
N THR A 132 11.56 13.24 -13.90
CA THR A 132 11.30 13.65 -15.28
C THR A 132 10.35 14.83 -15.42
N HIS A 133 9.52 15.13 -14.42
CA HIS A 133 8.58 16.25 -14.43
C HIS A 133 8.75 17.07 -13.15
N GLU A 134 9.36 18.25 -13.27
CA GLU A 134 9.45 19.33 -12.27
C GLU A 134 9.08 18.95 -10.81
N ARG A 135 9.70 17.88 -10.26
CA ARG A 135 9.53 17.39 -8.88
C ARG A 135 8.06 17.18 -8.45
N SER A 136 7.16 16.81 -9.37
CA SER A 136 5.78 16.50 -8.96
C SER A 136 5.74 15.29 -8.02
N CYS A 137 4.99 15.42 -6.92
CA CYS A 137 4.76 14.35 -5.97
C CYS A 137 3.84 13.28 -6.60
N ILE A 138 4.02 12.01 -6.21
CA ILE A 138 3.19 10.90 -6.69
C ILE A 138 1.68 11.16 -6.49
N SER A 139 1.27 11.82 -5.41
CA SER A 139 -0.13 12.17 -5.15
C SER A 139 -0.71 13.15 -6.17
N GLU A 140 0.07 14.13 -6.64
CA GLU A 140 -0.36 15.07 -7.68
C GLU A 140 -0.48 14.38 -9.03
N TRP A 141 0.55 13.59 -9.40
CA TRP A 141 0.53 12.78 -10.60
C TRP A 141 -0.66 11.81 -10.61
N PHE A 142 -0.89 11.12 -9.48
CA PHE A 142 -2.01 10.19 -9.33
C PHE A 142 -3.36 10.88 -9.50
N SER A 143 -3.58 12.04 -8.87
CA SER A 143 -4.81 12.82 -9.01
C SER A 143 -5.08 13.20 -10.48
N PHE A 144 -4.04 13.57 -11.22
CA PHE A 144 -4.15 13.85 -12.66
C PHE A 144 -4.50 12.60 -13.47
N MET A 145 -3.86 11.44 -13.18
CA MET A 145 -4.14 10.19 -13.89
C MET A 145 -5.54 9.65 -13.58
N LEU A 146 -6.01 9.81 -12.34
CA LEU A 146 -7.34 9.38 -11.93
C LEU A 146 -8.45 10.11 -12.72
N GLN A 147 -8.25 11.40 -13.05
CA GLN A 147 -9.19 12.16 -13.87
C GLN A 147 -9.34 11.62 -15.28
N LYS A 148 -8.35 10.91 -15.83
CA LYS A 148 -8.40 10.26 -17.14
C LYS A 148 -9.26 8.99 -17.14
N GLY A 149 -9.50 8.39 -15.98
CA GLY A 149 -10.36 7.21 -15.83
C GLY A 149 -9.81 5.91 -16.44
N ASP A 150 -8.53 5.88 -16.82
CA ASP A 150 -7.88 4.69 -17.37
C ASP A 150 -6.98 4.02 -16.32
N ILE A 151 -7.43 2.88 -15.80
CA ILE A 151 -6.71 2.12 -14.78
C ILE A 151 -5.37 1.58 -15.28
N TYR A 152 -5.27 1.22 -16.57
CA TYR A 152 -4.05 0.67 -17.15
C TYR A 152 -2.92 1.72 -17.26
N SER A 153 -3.28 3.00 -17.29
CA SER A 153 -2.31 4.10 -17.24
C SER A 153 -1.81 4.42 -15.83
N ILE A 154 -2.52 3.94 -14.79
CA ILE A 154 -2.17 4.15 -13.37
C ILE A 154 -1.30 3.01 -12.86
N VAL A 155 -1.69 1.78 -13.16
CA VAL A 155 -1.07 0.56 -12.62
C VAL A 155 0.32 0.34 -13.21
N ASP A 156 1.21 -0.24 -12.43
CA ASP A 156 2.52 -0.68 -12.88
C ASP A 156 2.42 -1.51 -14.19
N PRO A 157 2.93 -1.01 -15.32
CA PRO A 157 2.82 -1.71 -16.61
C PRO A 157 3.50 -3.08 -16.62
N ARG A 158 4.43 -3.33 -15.68
CA ARG A 158 5.11 -4.62 -15.54
C ARG A 158 4.17 -5.74 -15.10
N LEU A 159 3.01 -5.42 -14.53
CA LEU A 159 1.97 -6.40 -14.19
C LEU A 159 1.27 -6.96 -15.43
N GLU A 160 1.45 -6.36 -16.62
CA GLU A 160 0.96 -6.85 -17.91
C GLU A 160 -0.53 -7.23 -17.91
N GLY A 161 -1.35 -6.51 -17.16
CA GLY A 161 -2.79 -6.79 -17.01
C GLY A 161 -3.11 -8.07 -16.21
N LYS A 162 -2.14 -8.68 -15.54
CA LYS A 162 -2.32 -9.90 -14.73
C LYS A 162 -2.92 -9.58 -13.37
N PHE A 163 -4.06 -8.91 -13.34
CA PHE A 163 -4.80 -8.53 -12.14
C PHE A 163 -6.30 -8.48 -12.39
N ASN A 164 -7.10 -8.48 -11.33
CA ASN A 164 -8.52 -8.18 -11.40
C ASN A 164 -8.73 -6.66 -11.39
N THR A 165 -9.38 -6.14 -12.42
CA THR A 165 -9.59 -4.69 -12.58
C THR A 165 -10.40 -4.08 -11.43
N ASN A 166 -11.43 -4.78 -10.92
CA ASN A 166 -12.22 -4.30 -9.78
C ASN A 166 -11.40 -4.26 -8.49
N SER A 167 -10.52 -5.26 -8.28
CA SER A 167 -9.59 -5.27 -7.15
C SER A 167 -8.64 -4.07 -7.18
N VAL A 168 -8.12 -3.74 -8.35
CA VAL A 168 -7.23 -2.58 -8.52
C VAL A 168 -7.99 -1.27 -8.33
N TRP A 169 -9.18 -1.11 -8.92
CA TRP A 169 -10.00 0.10 -8.74
C TRP A 169 -10.31 0.35 -7.27
N LYS A 170 -10.70 -0.70 -6.53
CA LYS A 170 -10.93 -0.57 -5.10
C LYS A 170 -9.66 -0.14 -4.34
N ALA A 171 -8.49 -0.68 -4.68
CA ALA A 171 -7.22 -0.26 -4.07
C ALA A 171 -6.88 1.20 -4.40
N VAL A 172 -7.19 1.67 -5.61
CA VAL A 172 -7.07 3.07 -6.03
C VAL A 172 -8.00 3.98 -5.21
N GLU A 173 -9.23 3.58 -4.97
CA GLU A 173 -10.19 4.32 -4.13
C GLU A 173 -9.70 4.42 -2.67
N ILE A 174 -9.18 3.32 -2.11
CA ILE A 174 -8.59 3.30 -0.77
C ILE A 174 -7.40 4.29 -0.70
N ALA A 175 -6.48 4.21 -1.66
CA ALA A 175 -5.33 5.11 -1.71
C ALA A 175 -5.77 6.58 -1.79
N ASN A 176 -6.74 6.90 -2.66
CA ASN A 176 -7.28 8.24 -2.81
C ASN A 176 -7.94 8.75 -1.52
N ALA A 177 -8.67 7.91 -0.80
CA ALA A 177 -9.27 8.26 0.48
C ALA A 177 -8.20 8.51 1.56
N CYS A 178 -7.12 7.72 1.59
CA CYS A 178 -6.03 7.89 2.54
C CYS A 178 -5.24 9.19 2.31
N VAL A 179 -5.00 9.59 1.04
CA VAL A 179 -4.24 10.81 0.72
C VAL A 179 -5.12 12.08 0.69
N SER A 180 -6.34 12.03 1.23
CA SER A 180 -7.18 13.23 1.38
C SER A 180 -6.40 14.33 2.10
N PRO A 181 -6.43 15.60 1.59
CA PRO A 181 -5.79 16.73 2.27
C PRO A 181 -6.40 17.04 3.65
N ILE A 182 -7.64 16.59 3.89
CA ILE A 182 -8.38 16.83 5.12
C ILE A 182 -8.38 15.55 5.96
N ALA A 183 -7.73 15.56 7.13
CA ALA A 183 -7.51 14.37 7.96
C ALA A 183 -8.79 13.63 8.34
N ILE A 184 -9.85 14.34 8.74
CA ILE A 184 -11.14 13.75 9.15
C ILE A 184 -11.88 13.01 8.00
N LYS A 185 -11.49 13.24 6.75
CA LYS A 185 -12.05 12.54 5.59
C LYS A 185 -11.30 11.26 5.24
N ARG A 186 -10.15 11.01 5.88
CA ARG A 186 -9.35 9.81 5.66
C ARG A 186 -10.02 8.61 6.33
N LEU A 187 -9.76 7.42 5.80
CA LEU A 187 -10.17 6.16 6.41
C LEU A 187 -9.41 5.93 7.72
N SER A 188 -9.98 5.15 8.65
CA SER A 188 -9.18 4.57 9.73
C SER A 188 -8.34 3.41 9.22
N MET A 189 -7.22 3.07 9.90
CA MET A 189 -6.42 1.90 9.51
C MET A 189 -7.23 0.59 9.58
N SER A 190 -8.19 0.48 10.51
CA SER A 190 -9.08 -0.68 10.57
C SER A 190 -9.96 -0.82 9.32
N GLN A 191 -10.49 0.30 8.82
CA GLN A 191 -11.25 0.28 7.56
C GLN A 191 -10.36 -0.04 6.37
N VAL A 192 -9.15 0.53 6.31
CA VAL A 192 -8.14 0.22 5.28
C VAL A 192 -7.83 -1.28 5.24
N VAL A 193 -7.63 -1.92 6.40
CA VAL A 193 -7.36 -3.37 6.49
C VAL A 193 -8.54 -4.18 5.94
N VAL A 194 -9.77 -3.83 6.30
CA VAL A 194 -10.98 -4.52 5.80
C VAL A 194 -11.08 -4.40 4.28
N ASP A 195 -10.97 -3.18 3.75
CA ASP A 195 -11.12 -2.91 2.33
C ASP A 195 -10.01 -3.54 1.49
N LEU A 196 -8.76 -3.56 1.96
CA LEU A 196 -7.66 -4.26 1.29
C LEU A 196 -7.85 -5.77 1.27
N LYS A 197 -8.40 -6.37 2.33
CA LYS A 197 -8.76 -7.80 2.35
C LYS A 197 -9.83 -8.14 1.31
N GLU A 198 -10.80 -7.26 1.08
CA GLU A 198 -11.78 -7.44 0.01
C GLU A 198 -11.14 -7.34 -1.39
N CYS A 199 -10.16 -6.42 -1.58
CA CYS A 199 -9.37 -6.39 -2.82
C CYS A 199 -8.68 -7.73 -3.07
N LEU A 200 -8.04 -8.30 -2.04
CA LEU A 200 -7.34 -9.57 -2.13
C LEU A 200 -8.31 -10.72 -2.42
N ALA A 201 -9.46 -10.77 -1.76
CA ALA A 201 -10.49 -11.79 -2.02
C ALA A 201 -10.97 -11.75 -3.47
N THR A 202 -11.19 -10.55 -4.02
CA THR A 202 -11.57 -10.34 -5.42
C THR A 202 -10.49 -10.83 -6.39
N GLU A 203 -9.21 -10.60 -6.10
CA GLU A 203 -8.08 -11.08 -6.90
C GLU A 203 -7.95 -12.61 -6.83
N LEU A 204 -8.10 -13.21 -5.65
CA LEU A 204 -8.04 -14.67 -5.48
C LEU A 204 -9.16 -15.39 -6.22
N ALA A 205 -10.38 -14.85 -6.23
CA ALA A 205 -11.51 -15.41 -6.99
C ALA A 205 -11.17 -15.50 -8.49
N ARG A 206 -10.53 -14.48 -9.06
CA ARG A 206 -10.05 -14.50 -10.48
C ARG A 206 -9.06 -15.63 -10.72
N THR A 207 -8.11 -15.80 -9.80
CA THR A 207 -7.04 -16.80 -9.94
C THR A 207 -7.61 -18.23 -9.90
N ASN A 208 -8.56 -18.49 -9.01
CA ASN A 208 -9.22 -19.78 -8.89
C ASN A 208 -10.04 -20.14 -10.14
N LEU A 209 -10.82 -19.20 -10.67
CA LEU A 209 -11.58 -19.39 -11.93
C LEU A 209 -10.67 -19.74 -13.12
N ARG A 210 -9.53 -19.09 -13.20
CA ARG A 210 -8.54 -19.36 -14.26
C ARG A 210 -7.97 -20.77 -14.14
N HIS A 211 -7.58 -21.19 -12.94
CA HIS A 211 -7.09 -22.54 -12.67
C HIS A 211 -8.12 -23.64 -13.01
N GLU A 212 -9.38 -23.43 -12.64
CA GLU A 212 -10.45 -24.35 -12.98
C GLU A 212 -10.66 -24.47 -14.50
N THR A 213 -10.57 -23.35 -15.22
CA THR A 213 -10.70 -23.33 -16.68
C THR A 213 -9.53 -24.06 -17.35
N GLU A 214 -8.31 -23.85 -16.90
CA GLU A 214 -7.11 -24.52 -17.41
C GLU A 214 -7.17 -26.03 -17.16
N LEU A 215 -7.63 -26.47 -15.98
CA LEU A 215 -7.85 -27.88 -15.65
C LEU A 215 -8.92 -28.51 -16.56
N ARG A 216 -10.06 -27.86 -16.77
CA ARG A 216 -11.12 -28.36 -17.66
C ARG A 216 -10.62 -28.52 -19.08
N ASN A 217 -9.87 -27.54 -19.60
CA ASN A 217 -9.30 -27.59 -20.95
C ASN A 217 -8.28 -28.73 -21.08
N SER A 218 -7.43 -28.94 -20.07
CA SER A 218 -6.47 -30.04 -20.04
C SER A 218 -7.14 -31.42 -20.04
N ILE A 219 -8.23 -31.59 -19.27
CA ILE A 219 -9.01 -32.83 -19.23
C ILE A 219 -9.72 -33.08 -20.58
N ALA A 220 -10.26 -32.02 -21.20
CA ALA A 220 -10.93 -32.13 -22.50
C ALA A 220 -9.96 -32.57 -23.63
N MET A 221 -8.69 -32.18 -23.56
CA MET A 221 -7.65 -32.60 -24.51
C MET A 221 -7.20 -34.07 -24.32
N LEU A 222 -7.43 -34.65 -23.14
CA LEU A 222 -7.05 -36.03 -22.83
C LEU A 222 -8.15 -37.06 -23.16
N GLN A 223 -9.35 -36.65 -23.59
CA GLN A 223 -10.39 -37.58 -24.03
C GLN A 223 -10.10 -38.01 -25.47
N PRO A 224 -9.84 -39.33 -25.73
CA PRO A 224 -9.64 -39.81 -27.08
C PRO A 224 -10.91 -39.64 -27.88
N SER A 225 -10.81 -39.13 -29.14
CA SER A 225 -11.89 -39.15 -30.09
C SER A 225 -12.32 -40.59 -30.34
N VAL A 226 -13.37 -41.05 -29.70
CA VAL A 226 -14.03 -42.30 -30.06
C VAL A 226 -14.75 -42.02 -31.37
N ARG A 227 -14.19 -42.50 -32.48
CA ARG A 227 -14.85 -42.65 -33.78
C ARG A 227 -15.42 -44.05 -33.89
#